data_4a7c20faffe054d8d403e56f1c6a41ef
#
_entry.id   4a7c20faffe054d8d403e56f1c6a41ef
#
_cell.length_a   1.000
_cell.length_b   1.000
_cell.length_c   1.000
_cell.angle_alpha   90.00
_cell.angle_beta   90.00
_cell.angle_gamma   90.00
#
_symmetry.space_group_name_H-M   'P 1'
#
loop_
_entity.id
_entity.type
_entity.pdbx_description
1 polymer ?
#
loop_
_entity_poly.entity_id
_entity_poly.type
_entity_poly.pdbx_seq_one_letter_code
_entity_poly.pdbx_strand_id
1 'polypeptide(L)' 'MPYVGGETPVPRDYVKNQFEQPGIVTRVRVDSNGDEFVSIRWDDGGLDSPLTPAKEFTLISRQA' A
#
# COMPACT_ATOMS: atom_id res chain seq x y z
N MET A 1 -0.33 -10.38 4.51
CA MET A 1 1.09 -10.04 4.75
C MET A 1 1.20 -8.54 4.85
N PRO A 2 1.89 -8.00 5.87
CA PRO A 2 2.06 -6.54 5.99
C PRO A 2 3.05 -6.02 4.95
N TYR A 3 3.36 -4.72 5.04
CA TYR A 3 4.43 -4.13 4.24
C TYR A 3 5.76 -4.81 4.49
N VAL A 4 6.74 -4.52 3.63
CA VAL A 4 8.08 -5.09 3.76
C VAL A 4 8.65 -4.92 5.17
N GLY A 5 8.41 -3.76 5.79
CA GLY A 5 8.92 -3.49 7.14
C GLY A 5 8.10 -4.09 8.27
N GLY A 6 7.01 -4.79 7.97
CA GLY A 6 6.17 -5.42 8.98
C GLY A 6 5.00 -4.60 9.47
N GLU A 7 4.84 -3.36 9.00
CA GLU A 7 3.74 -2.50 9.43
C GLU A 7 2.42 -2.96 8.79
N THR A 8 1.33 -2.82 9.53
CA THR A 8 -0.01 -3.13 9.02
C THR A 8 -0.51 -1.97 8.14
N PRO A 9 -1.02 -2.25 6.92
CA PRO A 9 -1.53 -1.18 6.06
C PRO A 9 -2.68 -0.40 6.67
N VAL A 10 -2.67 0.91 6.48
CA VAL A 10 -3.73 1.82 6.88
C VAL A 10 -3.98 2.77 5.72
N PRO A 11 -5.25 3.14 5.41
CA PRO A 11 -5.51 4.13 4.36
C PRO A 11 -4.74 5.42 4.62
N ARG A 12 -4.29 6.04 3.54
CA ARG A 12 -3.49 7.27 3.51
C ARG A 12 -2.02 7.07 3.85
N ASP A 13 -1.58 5.82 4.02
CA ASP A 13 -0.14 5.57 4.15
C ASP A 13 0.56 6.01 2.87
N TYR A 14 1.74 6.61 3.03
CA TYR A 14 2.59 6.97 1.90
C TYR A 14 3.62 5.85 1.75
N VAL A 15 3.60 5.19 0.61
CA VAL A 15 4.39 3.98 0.38
C VAL A 15 5.10 4.07 -0.97
N LYS A 16 6.07 3.18 -1.18
CA LYS A 16 6.72 3.03 -2.49
C LYS A 16 6.76 1.55 -2.84
N ASN A 17 6.77 1.28 -4.16
CA ASN A 17 6.91 -0.10 -4.63
C ASN A 17 8.39 -0.47 -4.74
N GLN A 18 8.67 -1.67 -5.24
CA GLN A 18 10.05 -2.14 -5.39
C GLN A 18 10.83 -1.39 -6.47
N PHE A 19 10.16 -0.58 -7.28
CA PHE A 19 10.79 0.27 -8.29
C PHE A 19 10.95 1.72 -7.81
N GLU A 20 10.79 1.96 -6.51
CA GLU A 20 10.91 3.28 -5.89
C GLU A 20 9.85 4.27 -6.35
N GLN A 21 8.72 3.79 -6.86
CA GLN A 21 7.62 4.65 -7.28
C GLN A 21 6.72 4.92 -6.07
N PRO A 22 6.56 6.18 -5.64
CA PRO A 22 5.75 6.50 -4.46
C PRO A 22 4.28 6.62 -4.80
N GLY A 23 3.44 6.38 -3.80
CA GLY A 23 2.01 6.54 -3.93
C GLY A 23 1.33 6.51 -2.57
N ILE A 24 0.04 6.78 -2.57
CA ILE A 24 -0.77 6.82 -1.35
C ILE A 24 -1.76 5.67 -1.36
N VAL A 25 -1.85 4.97 -0.23
CA VAL A 25 -2.82 3.89 -0.07
C VAL A 25 -4.22 4.50 0.01
N THR A 26 -5.10 4.07 -0.90
CA THR A 26 -6.48 4.56 -0.95
C THR A 26 -7.47 3.54 -0.41
N ARG A 27 -7.10 2.26 -0.42
CA ARG A 27 -7.98 1.19 0.06
C ARG A 27 -7.14 0.08 0.65
N VAL A 28 -7.62 -0.50 1.74
CA VAL A 28 -7.01 -1.67 2.38
C VAL A 28 -8.05 -2.77 2.44
N ARG A 29 -7.66 -3.98 2.13
CA ARG A 29 -8.54 -5.14 2.23
C ARG A 29 -7.76 -6.33 2.79
N VAL A 30 -8.42 -7.10 3.64
CA VAL A 30 -7.86 -8.32 4.22
C VAL A 30 -8.72 -9.48 3.74
N ASP A 31 -8.09 -10.52 3.20
CA ASP A 31 -8.83 -11.68 2.73
C ASP A 31 -9.09 -12.69 3.86
N SER A 32 -9.72 -13.82 3.53
CA SER A 32 -10.07 -14.81 4.52
C SER A 32 -8.86 -15.51 5.14
N ASN A 33 -7.70 -15.42 4.52
CA ASN A 33 -6.46 -15.99 5.04
C ASN A 33 -5.68 -15.01 5.91
N GLY A 34 -6.18 -13.77 6.04
CA GLY A 34 -5.48 -12.73 6.77
C GLY A 34 -4.44 -11.99 5.95
N ASP A 35 -4.36 -12.24 4.64
CA ASP A 35 -3.44 -11.52 3.76
C ASP A 35 -3.98 -10.13 3.47
N GLU A 36 -3.09 -9.14 3.50
CA GLU A 36 -3.46 -7.75 3.35
C GLU A 36 -3.15 -7.26 1.94
N PHE A 37 -4.13 -6.57 1.35
CA PHE A 37 -4.02 -6.01 0.00
C PHE A 37 -4.32 -4.53 0.05
N VAL A 38 -3.68 -3.77 -0.83
CA VAL A 38 -3.86 -2.32 -0.89
C VAL A 38 -4.05 -1.87 -2.32
N SER A 39 -4.82 -0.79 -2.50
CA SER A 39 -4.89 -0.04 -3.75
C SER A 39 -4.09 1.23 -3.56
N ILE A 40 -3.33 1.63 -4.58
CA ILE A 40 -2.42 2.75 -4.51
C ILE A 40 -2.81 3.77 -5.57
N ARG A 41 -2.83 5.05 -5.19
CA ARG A 41 -2.89 6.15 -6.14
C ARG A 41 -1.48 6.71 -6.28
N TRP A 42 -0.92 6.58 -7.48
CA TRP A 42 0.46 6.99 -7.73
C TRP A 42 0.59 8.51 -7.76
N ASP A 43 1.76 9.02 -7.41
CA ASP A 43 2.00 10.46 -7.35
C ASP A 43 1.86 11.16 -8.71
N ASP A 44 2.04 10.41 -9.80
CA ASP A 44 1.87 10.97 -11.14
C ASP A 44 0.39 11.15 -11.51
N GLY A 45 -0.51 10.79 -10.62
CA GLY A 45 -1.95 10.91 -10.86
C GLY A 45 -2.52 9.66 -11.51
N GLY A 46 -3.77 9.77 -11.93
CA GLY A 46 -4.43 8.66 -12.59
C GLY A 46 -5.35 7.88 -11.67
N LEU A 47 -5.73 6.69 -12.10
CA LEU A 47 -6.66 5.84 -11.37
C LEU A 47 -5.93 5.04 -10.30
N ASP A 48 -6.69 4.61 -9.30
CA ASP A 48 -6.16 3.73 -8.26
C ASP A 48 -5.72 2.40 -8.90
N SER A 49 -4.63 1.85 -8.39
CA SER A 49 -4.19 0.54 -8.86
C SER A 49 -5.16 -0.56 -8.39
N PRO A 50 -5.17 -1.73 -9.04
CA PRO A 50 -5.89 -2.88 -8.51
C PRO A 50 -5.33 -3.27 -7.13
N LEU A 51 -6.11 -4.02 -6.37
CA LEU A 51 -5.65 -4.53 -5.09
C LEU A 51 -4.39 -5.38 -5.29
N THR A 52 -3.34 -5.02 -4.58
CA THR A 52 -2.01 -5.64 -4.69
C THR A 52 -1.54 -6.05 -3.31
N PRO A 53 -0.87 -7.18 -3.16
CA PRO A 53 -0.37 -7.58 -1.83
C PRO A 53 0.48 -6.50 -1.20
N ALA A 54 0.20 -6.18 0.06
CA ALA A 54 0.92 -5.12 0.78
C ALA A 54 2.42 -5.42 0.90
N LYS A 55 2.80 -6.68 0.87
CA LYS A 55 4.21 -7.09 0.97
C LYS A 55 5.08 -6.56 -0.17
N GLU A 56 4.46 -6.04 -1.24
CA GLU A 56 5.20 -5.47 -2.35
C GLU A 56 5.56 -4.02 -2.13
N PHE A 57 5.16 -3.43 -1.00
CA PHE A 57 5.35 -2.02 -0.73
C PHE A 57 6.15 -1.79 0.54
N THR A 58 6.86 -0.68 0.57
CA THR A 58 7.59 -0.21 1.75
C THR A 58 6.91 1.06 2.24
N LEU A 59 6.59 1.10 3.53
CA LEU A 59 6.00 2.29 4.15
C LEU A 59 7.06 3.39 4.25
N ILE A 60 6.75 4.58 3.70
CA ILE A 60 7.62 5.74 3.79
C ILE A 60 7.23 6.59 4.98
N SER A 61 5.94 6.92 5.09
CA SER A 61 5.45 7.73 6.20
C SER A 61 3.97 7.46 6.40
N ARG A 62 3.48 7.82 7.57
CA ARG A 62 2.09 7.60 7.95
C ARG A 62 1.52 8.90 8.45
N GLN A 63 0.37 9.28 7.90
CA GLN A 63 -0.31 10.48 8.35
C GLN A 63 -1.08 10.19 9.62
N ALA A 64 -0.97 11.11 10.54
CA ALA A 64 -1.69 11.01 11.81
C ALA A 64 -3.18 11.38 11.62
#